data_2fcef6c82b1a0d7f2162717f8ea157ff
#
_entry.id   2fcef6c82b1a0d7f2162717f8ea157ff
#
_cell.length_a   1.000
_cell.length_b   1.000
_cell.length_c   1.000
_cell.angle_alpha   90.00
_cell.angle_beta   90.00
_cell.angle_gamma   90.00
#
_symmetry.space_group_name_H-M   'P 1'
#
loop_
_entity.id
_entity.type
_entity.pdbx_description
1 polymer ?
#
loop_
_entity_poly.entity_id
_entity_poly.type
_entity_poly.pdbx_seq_one_letter_code
_entity_poly.pdbx_strand_id
1 'polypeptide(L)'
;MPNKLELTWYGKDDPIRVEPRLLIENAALSNTAADPDTENMLIHGDNLLALKALEPMYAGQVKCIYIDPPFNTGQAFEHYDDNLEHSIWLNLMNQRLRILHTLLETNGMFWIHLDDVEVHYCKVLLDEIFSRQNFVAHITYERSAVAGLGQGGYLVNTTEHILLYKKGALPGKTNLSYEELGFNIIK
;
A
#
# COMPACT_ATOMS: atom_id res chain seq x y z
N MET A 1 19.63 -25.07 -1.52
CA MET A 1 18.63 -24.05 -1.17
C MET A 1 17.80 -23.79 -2.42
N PRO A 2 16.47 -23.69 -2.35
CA PRO A 2 15.72 -23.32 -3.54
C PRO A 2 16.16 -21.90 -3.98
N ASN A 3 16.37 -21.72 -5.29
CA ASN A 3 16.71 -20.42 -5.84
C ASN A 3 15.53 -19.49 -5.61
N LYS A 4 15.70 -18.48 -4.77
CA LYS A 4 14.69 -17.46 -4.50
C LYS A 4 14.87 -16.32 -5.50
N LEU A 5 13.80 -15.93 -6.19
CA LEU A 5 13.80 -14.67 -6.94
C LEU A 5 13.80 -13.52 -5.95
N GLU A 6 14.73 -12.62 -6.09
CA GLU A 6 14.91 -11.49 -5.20
C GLU A 6 15.26 -10.22 -6.00
N LEU A 7 14.64 -9.10 -5.62
CA LEU A 7 15.01 -7.78 -6.12
C LEU A 7 16.06 -7.18 -5.20
N THR A 8 17.18 -6.75 -5.76
CA THR A 8 18.28 -6.16 -5.00
C THR A 8 18.54 -4.73 -5.46
N TRP A 9 18.71 -3.81 -4.50
CA TRP A 9 19.07 -2.41 -4.74
C TRP A 9 19.94 -1.89 -3.60
N TYR A 10 20.57 -0.71 -3.82
CA TYR A 10 21.38 -0.08 -2.79
C TYR A 10 20.54 0.36 -1.59
N GLY A 11 20.94 -0.04 -0.38
CA GLY A 11 20.26 0.28 0.87
C GLY A 11 19.10 -0.65 1.25
N LYS A 12 18.83 -1.74 0.49
CA LYS A 12 17.75 -2.69 0.79
C LYS A 12 17.81 -3.26 2.21
N ASP A 13 19.01 -3.61 2.64
CA ASP A 13 19.25 -4.27 3.93
C ASP A 13 19.61 -3.29 5.04
N ASP A 14 19.53 -1.99 4.78
CA ASP A 14 19.78 -0.98 5.79
C ASP A 14 18.73 -1.09 6.91
N PRO A 15 19.16 -1.09 8.18
CA PRO A 15 18.24 -1.24 9.29
C PRO A 15 17.29 -0.04 9.38
N ILE A 16 16.00 -0.33 9.60
CA ILE A 16 15.00 0.70 9.86
C ILE A 16 15.31 1.35 11.21
N ARG A 17 15.86 2.57 11.16
CA ARG A 17 16.15 3.37 12.36
C ARG A 17 15.03 4.39 12.56
N VAL A 18 14.01 3.99 13.31
CA VAL A 18 12.89 4.86 13.65
C VAL A 18 12.88 5.06 15.15
N GLU A 19 12.95 6.32 15.58
CA GLU A 19 12.78 6.65 16.99
C GLU A 19 11.35 6.35 17.44
N PRO A 20 11.16 5.74 18.63
CA PRO A 20 9.83 5.54 19.16
C PRO A 20 9.07 6.87 19.31
N ARG A 21 7.84 6.91 18.84
CA ARG A 21 6.94 8.05 18.98
C ARG A 21 5.65 7.61 19.66
N LEU A 22 5.00 8.56 20.32
CA LEU A 22 3.68 8.35 20.89
C LEU A 22 2.63 9.01 20.01
N LEU A 23 1.50 8.36 19.86
CA LEU A 23 0.30 8.99 19.34
C LEU A 23 -0.36 9.77 20.47
N ILE A 24 -0.58 11.06 20.26
CA ILE A 24 -1.21 11.94 21.23
C ILE A 24 -2.49 12.48 20.62
N GLU A 25 -3.60 12.26 21.32
CA GLU A 25 -4.88 12.80 20.88
C GLU A 25 -4.88 14.33 20.93
N ASN A 26 -5.35 14.95 19.86
CA ASN A 26 -5.67 16.36 19.81
C ASN A 26 -7.16 16.54 20.07
N ALA A 27 -7.52 16.71 21.33
CA ALA A 27 -8.92 16.83 21.75
C ALA A 27 -9.68 18.00 21.07
N ALA A 28 -8.98 19.04 20.63
CA ALA A 28 -9.61 20.15 19.90
C ALA A 28 -10.05 19.79 18.47
N LEU A 29 -9.46 18.73 17.89
CA LEU A 29 -9.79 18.23 16.55
C LEU A 29 -10.57 16.91 16.61
N SER A 30 -10.68 16.29 17.77
CA SER A 30 -11.45 15.05 17.94
C SER A 30 -12.94 15.35 17.92
N ASN A 31 -13.69 14.61 17.08
CA ASN A 31 -15.15 14.73 16.95
C ASN A 31 -15.81 13.45 17.47
N THR A 32 -16.01 13.39 18.77
CA THR A 32 -16.64 12.24 19.46
C THR A 32 -18.09 12.53 19.89
N ALA A 33 -18.66 13.67 19.46
CA ALA A 33 -20.00 14.08 19.91
C ALA A 33 -21.11 13.12 19.46
N ALA A 34 -20.97 12.51 18.27
CA ALA A 34 -21.97 11.56 17.72
C ALA A 34 -21.66 10.10 18.09
N ASP A 35 -20.41 9.79 18.43
CA ASP A 35 -19.94 8.45 18.77
C ASP A 35 -18.80 8.57 19.79
N PRO A 36 -19.13 8.67 21.10
CA PRO A 36 -18.13 8.84 22.15
C PRO A 36 -17.16 7.67 22.30
N ASP A 37 -17.57 6.48 21.86
CA ASP A 37 -16.79 5.25 21.97
C ASP A 37 -16.06 4.92 20.66
N THR A 38 -15.98 5.85 19.71
CA THR A 38 -15.33 5.61 18.42
C THR A 38 -13.84 5.33 18.59
N GLU A 39 -13.37 4.29 17.91
CA GLU A 39 -11.94 3.94 17.78
C GLU A 39 -11.33 4.43 16.46
N ASN A 40 -12.09 5.18 15.64
CA ASN A 40 -11.59 5.73 14.39
C ASN A 40 -10.55 6.81 14.65
N MET A 41 -9.42 6.74 13.94
CA MET A 41 -8.30 7.67 14.10
C MET A 41 -7.88 8.29 12.78
N LEU A 42 -7.63 9.60 12.77
CA LEU A 42 -6.87 10.29 11.75
C LEU A 42 -5.50 10.65 12.36
N ILE A 43 -4.43 10.05 11.84
CA ILE A 43 -3.08 10.28 12.36
C ILE A 43 -2.36 11.26 11.43
N HIS A 44 -1.95 12.40 11.98
CA HIS A 44 -1.21 13.42 11.26
C HIS A 44 0.29 13.36 11.61
N GLY A 45 1.14 13.14 10.60
CA GLY A 45 2.60 13.05 10.76
C GLY A 45 3.25 12.22 9.68
N ASP A 46 4.55 11.97 9.82
CA ASP A 46 5.27 11.01 8.96
C ASP A 46 4.69 9.60 9.15
N ASN A 47 4.31 8.98 8.06
CA ASN A 47 3.62 7.69 8.10
C ASN A 47 4.50 6.52 8.58
N LEU A 48 5.84 6.58 8.41
CA LEU A 48 6.73 5.55 8.94
C LEU A 48 6.78 5.61 10.48
N LEU A 49 6.84 6.83 11.04
CA LEU A 49 6.78 7.06 12.48
C LEU A 49 5.42 6.64 13.05
N ALA A 50 4.33 6.99 12.35
CA ALA A 50 2.97 6.60 12.74
C ALA A 50 2.78 5.07 12.74
N LEU A 51 3.20 4.39 11.69
CA LEU A 51 3.13 2.93 11.59
C LEU A 51 3.94 2.24 12.71
N LYS A 52 5.13 2.76 13.04
CA LYS A 52 5.92 2.27 14.16
C LYS A 52 5.24 2.48 15.50
N ALA A 53 4.55 3.59 15.70
CA ALA A 53 3.79 3.86 16.92
C ALA A 53 2.55 2.96 17.06
N LEU A 54 1.96 2.52 15.94
CA LEU A 54 0.81 1.61 15.91
C LEU A 54 1.22 0.13 16.15
N GLU A 55 2.43 -0.25 15.79
CA GLU A 55 2.88 -1.64 15.82
C GLU A 55 2.66 -2.34 17.18
N PRO A 56 3.01 -1.74 18.35
CA PRO A 56 2.80 -2.38 19.63
C PRO A 56 1.34 -2.68 19.98
N MET A 57 0.40 -1.91 19.44
CA MET A 57 -1.02 -2.00 19.76
C MET A 57 -1.80 -2.84 18.74
N TYR A 58 -1.41 -2.80 17.46
CA TYR A 58 -2.20 -3.36 16.37
C TYR A 58 -1.51 -4.49 15.60
N ALA A 59 -0.33 -4.98 16.02
CA ALA A 59 0.34 -6.09 15.37
C ALA A 59 -0.59 -7.32 15.28
N GLY A 60 -0.82 -7.82 14.06
CA GLY A 60 -1.66 -8.98 13.80
C GLY A 60 -3.16 -8.76 14.00
N GLN A 61 -3.67 -7.52 14.05
CA GLN A 61 -5.07 -7.22 14.32
C GLN A 61 -5.80 -6.53 13.17
N VAL A 62 -5.08 -5.99 12.17
CA VAL A 62 -5.68 -5.24 11.07
C VAL A 62 -6.21 -6.20 10.01
N LYS A 63 -7.51 -6.16 9.75
CA LYS A 63 -8.18 -7.05 8.79
C LYS A 63 -7.95 -6.65 7.34
N CYS A 64 -7.92 -5.36 7.06
CA CYS A 64 -7.77 -4.83 5.72
C CYS A 64 -6.86 -3.60 5.74
N ILE A 65 -5.89 -3.58 4.84
CA ILE A 65 -5.03 -2.43 4.59
C ILE A 65 -5.16 -2.05 3.13
N TYR A 66 -5.47 -0.78 2.87
CA TYR A 66 -5.42 -0.18 1.54
C TYR A 66 -4.46 1.00 1.58
N ILE A 67 -3.50 1.01 0.66
CA ILE A 67 -2.57 2.13 0.52
C ILE A 67 -2.52 2.64 -0.92
N ASP A 68 -2.32 3.95 -1.02
CA ASP A 68 -2.14 4.71 -2.24
C ASP A 68 -0.84 5.52 -2.07
N PRO A 69 0.33 4.90 -2.33
CA PRO A 69 1.62 5.57 -2.17
C PRO A 69 1.91 6.53 -3.34
N PRO A 70 2.95 7.38 -3.23
CA PRO A 70 3.44 8.15 -4.38
C PRO A 70 3.76 7.23 -5.56
N PHE A 71 3.26 7.56 -6.74
CA PHE A 71 3.40 6.72 -7.94
C PHE A 71 4.77 6.84 -8.63
N ASN A 72 5.56 7.82 -8.24
CA ASN A 72 6.89 8.09 -8.81
C ASN A 72 6.86 8.46 -10.31
N THR A 73 5.80 9.14 -10.74
CA THR A 73 5.56 9.51 -12.14
C THR A 73 6.29 10.76 -12.60
N GLY A 74 6.99 11.45 -11.69
CA GLY A 74 7.64 12.74 -11.94
C GLY A 74 6.67 13.93 -12.02
N GLN A 75 5.39 13.72 -11.69
CA GLN A 75 4.43 14.80 -11.54
C GLN A 75 4.55 15.39 -10.13
N ALA A 76 5.03 16.62 -10.04
CA ALA A 76 5.20 17.30 -8.76
C ALA A 76 3.83 17.55 -8.10
N PHE A 77 3.50 16.79 -7.08
CA PHE A 77 2.50 17.17 -6.10
C PHE A 77 3.17 18.05 -5.04
N GLU A 78 2.55 19.16 -4.64
CA GLU A 78 3.14 20.21 -3.78
C GLU A 78 3.74 19.70 -2.44
N HIS A 79 3.49 18.44 -2.06
CA HIS A 79 3.90 17.86 -0.79
C HIS A 79 4.58 16.48 -0.90
N TYR A 80 4.82 15.96 -2.11
CA TYR A 80 5.47 14.67 -2.34
C TYR A 80 6.50 14.79 -3.46
N ASP A 81 7.69 14.31 -3.19
CA ASP A 81 8.74 14.16 -4.21
C ASP A 81 8.42 12.91 -5.05
N ASP A 82 7.69 13.13 -6.15
CA ASP A 82 7.22 12.07 -7.04
C ASP A 82 8.22 11.80 -8.20
N ASN A 83 9.48 12.18 -8.02
CA ASN A 83 10.56 11.94 -8.99
C ASN A 83 11.77 11.32 -8.28
N LEU A 84 11.49 10.29 -7.48
CA LEU A 84 12.53 9.56 -6.79
C LEU A 84 13.20 8.57 -7.75
N GLU A 85 14.49 8.39 -7.58
CA GLU A 85 15.18 7.26 -8.19
C GLU A 85 14.58 5.95 -7.65
N HIS A 86 14.43 4.92 -8.49
CA HIS A 86 13.74 3.66 -8.14
C HIS A 86 14.24 3.02 -6.83
N SER A 87 15.54 3.08 -6.56
CA SER A 87 16.10 2.52 -5.34
C SER A 87 15.64 3.26 -4.08
N ILE A 88 15.47 4.58 -4.16
CA ILE A 88 14.98 5.42 -3.06
C ILE A 88 13.49 5.11 -2.82
N TRP A 89 12.70 5.01 -3.88
CA TRP A 89 11.29 4.65 -3.78
C TRP A 89 11.11 3.23 -3.18
N LEU A 90 11.92 2.27 -3.63
CA LEU A 90 11.90 0.91 -3.09
C LEU A 90 12.30 0.88 -1.61
N ASN A 91 13.29 1.66 -1.17
CA ASN A 91 13.63 1.78 0.23
C ASN A 91 12.49 2.35 1.06
N LEU A 92 11.85 3.41 0.57
CA LEU A 92 10.68 4.03 1.20
C LEU A 92 9.56 3.01 1.38
N MET A 93 9.26 2.24 0.35
CA MET A 93 8.19 1.25 0.35
C MET A 93 8.53 0.01 1.18
N ASN A 94 9.74 -0.53 1.05
CA ASN A 94 10.17 -1.73 1.76
C ASN A 94 9.97 -1.61 3.28
N GLN A 95 10.39 -0.49 3.84
CA GLN A 95 10.27 -0.23 5.28
C GLN A 95 8.81 -0.24 5.73
N ARG A 96 7.94 0.45 5.01
CA ARG A 96 6.51 0.56 5.31
C ARG A 96 5.76 -0.74 5.11
N LEU A 97 6.00 -1.42 3.99
CA LEU A 97 5.35 -2.69 3.66
C LEU A 97 5.65 -3.79 4.69
N ARG A 98 6.86 -3.83 5.25
CA ARG A 98 7.19 -4.79 6.33
C ARG A 98 6.41 -4.52 7.60
N ILE A 99 6.24 -3.26 7.99
CA ILE A 99 5.43 -2.91 9.17
C ILE A 99 3.94 -3.21 8.89
N LEU A 100 3.43 -2.82 7.73
CA LEU A 100 2.06 -3.10 7.32
C LEU A 100 1.77 -4.60 7.31
N HIS A 101 2.72 -5.43 6.85
CA HIS A 101 2.59 -6.87 6.93
C HIS A 101 2.55 -7.36 8.39
N THR A 102 3.30 -6.75 9.31
CA THR A 102 3.25 -7.08 10.74
C THR A 102 1.89 -6.75 11.34
N LEU A 103 1.32 -5.57 11.00
CA LEU A 103 0.02 -5.13 11.49
C LEU A 103 -1.13 -6.02 11.02
N LEU A 104 -1.03 -6.56 9.80
CA LEU A 104 -2.09 -7.35 9.19
C LEU A 104 -2.33 -8.66 9.97
N GLU A 105 -3.61 -9.01 10.24
CA GLU A 105 -3.99 -10.30 10.84
C GLU A 105 -3.74 -11.48 9.89
N THR A 106 -3.77 -12.70 10.41
CA THR A 106 -3.45 -13.93 9.66
C THR A 106 -4.34 -14.15 8.43
N ASN A 107 -5.56 -13.66 8.44
CA ASN A 107 -6.50 -13.74 7.31
C ASN A 107 -6.73 -12.37 6.66
N GLY A 108 -5.90 -11.40 6.99
CA GLY A 108 -6.04 -10.04 6.51
C GLY A 108 -5.68 -9.89 5.04
N MET A 109 -6.23 -8.85 4.42
CA MET A 109 -6.04 -8.50 3.03
C MET A 109 -5.30 -7.18 2.89
N PHE A 110 -4.34 -7.17 1.97
CA PHE A 110 -3.52 -6.01 1.66
C PHE A 110 -3.74 -5.58 0.21
N TRP A 111 -4.06 -4.31 0.03
CA TRP A 111 -4.31 -3.67 -1.25
C TRP A 111 -3.33 -2.53 -1.44
N ILE A 112 -2.73 -2.44 -2.61
CA ILE A 112 -1.89 -1.32 -3.00
C ILE A 112 -2.26 -0.84 -4.38
N HIS A 113 -2.50 0.47 -4.48
CA HIS A 113 -2.78 1.16 -5.72
C HIS A 113 -1.51 1.75 -6.29
N LEU A 114 -1.26 1.56 -7.58
CA LEU A 114 -0.06 2.00 -8.27
C LEU A 114 -0.37 2.35 -9.73
N ASP A 115 0.51 3.14 -10.30
CA ASP A 115 0.59 3.34 -11.73
C ASP A 115 1.58 2.33 -12.35
N ASP A 116 1.74 2.31 -13.66
CA ASP A 116 2.59 1.37 -14.38
C ASP A 116 4.10 1.60 -14.18
N VAL A 117 4.53 2.74 -13.63
CA VAL A 117 5.95 3.05 -13.39
C VAL A 117 6.56 2.09 -12.37
N GLU A 118 5.90 1.90 -11.22
CA GLU A 118 6.45 1.13 -10.11
C GLU A 118 5.74 -0.22 -9.85
N VAL A 119 4.61 -0.49 -10.49
CA VAL A 119 3.80 -1.69 -10.19
C VAL A 119 4.59 -2.99 -10.33
N HIS A 120 5.48 -3.10 -11.30
CA HIS A 120 6.23 -4.33 -11.58
C HIS A 120 7.31 -4.58 -10.51
N TYR A 121 8.03 -3.55 -10.10
CA TYR A 121 9.04 -3.64 -9.04
C TYR A 121 8.38 -3.88 -7.69
N CYS A 122 7.30 -3.16 -7.41
CA CYS A 122 6.50 -3.33 -6.20
C CYS A 122 5.94 -4.76 -6.10
N LYS A 123 5.49 -5.34 -7.21
CA LYS A 123 5.00 -6.74 -7.26
C LYS A 123 6.06 -7.73 -6.80
N VAL A 124 7.32 -7.57 -7.24
CA VAL A 124 8.42 -8.45 -6.81
C VAL A 124 8.72 -8.26 -5.33
N LEU A 125 8.75 -7.01 -4.85
CA LEU A 125 8.95 -6.70 -3.44
C LEU A 125 7.84 -7.29 -2.55
N LEU A 126 6.59 -7.20 -2.99
CA LEU A 126 5.45 -7.81 -2.29
C LEU A 126 5.53 -9.34 -2.27
N ASP A 127 6.00 -9.96 -3.36
CA ASP A 127 6.25 -11.42 -3.39
C ASP A 127 7.29 -11.85 -2.36
N GLU A 128 8.29 -11.01 -2.07
CA GLU A 128 9.27 -11.27 -1.02
C GLU A 128 8.67 -11.15 0.40
N ILE A 129 7.85 -10.10 0.63
CA ILE A 129 7.31 -9.78 1.96
C ILE A 129 6.12 -10.68 2.30
N PHE A 130 5.17 -10.82 1.39
CA PHE A 130 3.91 -11.55 1.60
C PHE A 130 3.98 -13.03 1.18
N SER A 131 5.01 -13.41 0.43
CA SER A 131 5.15 -14.66 -0.31
C SER A 131 4.28 -14.70 -1.57
N ARG A 132 4.86 -15.15 -2.70
CA ARG A 132 4.18 -15.23 -3.99
C ARG A 132 2.87 -16.02 -3.98
N GLN A 133 2.79 -17.08 -3.18
CA GLN A 133 1.59 -17.90 -3.02
C GLN A 133 0.40 -17.16 -2.39
N ASN A 134 0.66 -16.03 -1.76
CA ASN A 134 -0.34 -15.17 -1.13
C ASN A 134 -0.84 -14.05 -2.05
N PHE A 135 -0.32 -13.98 -3.26
CA PHE A 135 -0.86 -13.10 -4.30
C PHE A 135 -2.26 -13.56 -4.70
N VAL A 136 -3.22 -12.65 -4.71
CA VAL A 136 -4.63 -12.92 -4.99
C VAL A 136 -5.02 -12.43 -6.38
N ALA A 137 -4.76 -11.14 -6.67
CA ALA A 137 -5.18 -10.52 -7.92
C ALA A 137 -4.32 -9.31 -8.30
N HIS A 138 -4.29 -9.06 -9.60
CA HIS A 138 -3.86 -7.80 -10.19
C HIS A 138 -5.08 -7.24 -10.94
N ILE A 139 -5.59 -6.12 -10.47
CA ILE A 139 -6.72 -5.42 -11.04
C ILE A 139 -6.18 -4.24 -11.82
N THR A 140 -6.51 -4.17 -13.09
CA THR A 140 -6.25 -3.00 -13.94
C THR A 140 -7.57 -2.31 -14.16
N TYR A 141 -7.66 -1.02 -13.87
CA TYR A 141 -8.85 -0.24 -14.13
C TYR A 141 -8.53 0.97 -15.00
N GLU A 142 -9.50 1.35 -15.80
CA GLU A 142 -9.42 2.53 -16.65
C GLU A 142 -9.80 3.76 -15.82
N ARG A 143 -8.86 4.69 -15.67
CA ARG A 143 -9.18 6.02 -15.14
C ARG A 143 -9.80 6.87 -16.24
N SER A 144 -10.67 7.82 -15.87
CA SER A 144 -11.24 8.76 -16.81
C SER A 144 -10.13 9.42 -17.61
N ALA A 145 -10.11 9.19 -18.93
CA ALA A 145 -9.20 9.87 -19.82
C ALA A 145 -9.47 11.38 -19.70
N VAL A 146 -8.56 12.12 -19.08
CA VAL A 146 -8.53 13.55 -19.28
C VAL A 146 -8.22 13.73 -20.76
N ALA A 147 -9.18 14.23 -21.52
CA ALA A 147 -8.99 14.59 -22.92
C ALA A 147 -7.94 15.71 -22.97
N GLY A 148 -6.69 15.34 -22.97
CA GLY A 148 -5.54 16.23 -23.07
C GLY A 148 -4.47 15.53 -23.89
N LEU A 149 -3.95 16.22 -24.87
CA LEU A 149 -2.82 15.83 -25.69
C LEU A 149 -1.72 15.26 -24.79
N GLY A 150 -1.38 13.99 -25.02
CA GLY A 150 -0.43 13.25 -24.22
C GLY A 150 0.88 14.03 -24.04
N GLN A 151 1.37 14.06 -22.82
CA GLN A 151 2.68 14.59 -22.53
C GLN A 151 3.72 13.66 -23.20
N GLY A 152 4.13 14.02 -24.42
CA GLY A 152 5.38 13.54 -25.04
C GLY A 152 5.50 12.05 -25.40
N GLY A 153 4.45 11.22 -25.24
CA GLY A 153 4.48 9.79 -25.56
C GLY A 153 3.62 9.43 -26.79
N TYR A 154 3.97 8.34 -27.45
CA TYR A 154 3.19 7.80 -28.58
C TYR A 154 1.84 7.22 -28.15
N LEU A 155 1.69 6.85 -26.87
CA LEU A 155 0.48 6.29 -26.27
C LEU A 155 0.12 7.05 -25.00
N VAL A 156 -1.17 7.23 -24.77
CA VAL A 156 -1.71 7.81 -23.53
C VAL A 156 -1.93 6.67 -22.53
N ASN A 157 -1.33 6.77 -21.36
CA ASN A 157 -1.64 5.86 -20.26
C ASN A 157 -2.99 6.26 -19.64
N THR A 158 -3.96 5.34 -19.71
CA THR A 158 -5.32 5.51 -19.18
C THR A 158 -5.64 4.52 -18.08
N THR A 159 -4.67 3.75 -17.62
CA THR A 159 -4.89 2.69 -16.65
C THR A 159 -4.07 2.88 -15.38
N GLU A 160 -4.60 2.36 -14.30
CA GLU A 160 -3.92 2.21 -13.02
C GLU A 160 -4.11 0.79 -12.49
N HIS A 161 -3.34 0.42 -11.49
CA HIS A 161 -3.19 -0.96 -11.06
C HIS A 161 -3.43 -1.10 -9.56
N ILE A 162 -4.15 -2.15 -9.17
CA ILE A 162 -4.27 -2.53 -7.76
C ILE A 162 -3.73 -3.95 -7.62
N LEU A 163 -2.73 -4.12 -6.76
CA LEU A 163 -2.25 -5.44 -6.38
C LEU A 163 -2.89 -5.86 -5.07
N LEU A 164 -3.39 -7.09 -5.03
CA LEU A 164 -4.04 -7.67 -3.88
C LEU A 164 -3.26 -8.87 -3.36
N TYR A 165 -2.94 -8.82 -2.09
CA TYR A 165 -2.32 -9.91 -1.33
C TYR A 165 -3.15 -10.28 -0.11
N LYS A 166 -3.01 -11.51 0.35
CA LYS A 166 -3.49 -11.98 1.65
C LYS A 166 -2.34 -12.29 2.59
N LYS A 167 -2.59 -12.37 3.88
CA LYS A 167 -1.65 -12.93 4.84
C LYS A 167 -2.21 -14.27 5.34
N GLY A 168 -1.48 -15.37 5.04
CA GLY A 168 -1.90 -16.73 5.41
C GLY A 168 -3.00 -17.33 4.54
N ALA A 169 -3.71 -18.33 5.06
CA ALA A 169 -4.78 -19.00 4.33
C ALA A 169 -6.05 -18.14 4.35
N LEU A 170 -6.69 -17.95 3.19
CA LEU A 170 -8.04 -17.40 3.20
C LEU A 170 -8.96 -18.37 3.94
N PRO A 171 -9.83 -17.90 4.85
CA PRO A 171 -10.91 -18.71 5.36
C PRO A 171 -11.79 -19.07 4.17
N GLY A 172 -11.88 -20.38 3.85
CA GLY A 172 -12.68 -20.96 2.78
C GLY A 172 -13.04 -20.09 1.57
N LYS A 173 -13.31 -20.65 0.43
CA LYS A 173 -13.72 -19.87 -0.75
C LYS A 173 -14.80 -18.86 -0.36
N THR A 174 -14.45 -17.61 -0.18
CA THR A 174 -15.43 -16.54 -0.24
C THR A 174 -15.88 -16.49 -1.69
N ASN A 175 -17.04 -17.06 -1.97
CA ASN A 175 -17.78 -16.84 -3.21
C ASN A 175 -18.33 -15.39 -3.20
N LEU A 176 -17.50 -14.41 -2.93
CA LEU A 176 -17.87 -13.02 -3.17
C LEU A 176 -17.91 -12.86 -4.69
N SER A 177 -19.11 -12.75 -5.24
CA SER A 177 -19.29 -12.34 -6.62
C SER A 177 -18.71 -10.92 -6.77
N TYR A 178 -18.20 -10.58 -7.92
CA TYR A 178 -17.70 -9.22 -8.20
C TYR A 178 -18.78 -8.15 -7.94
N GLU A 179 -20.05 -8.49 -8.04
CA GLU A 179 -21.20 -7.63 -7.73
C GLU A 179 -21.29 -7.31 -6.22
N GLU A 180 -20.97 -8.27 -5.34
CA GLU A 180 -20.95 -8.04 -3.89
C GLU A 180 -19.79 -7.18 -3.42
N LEU A 181 -18.71 -7.07 -4.23
CA LEU A 181 -17.59 -6.17 -3.99
C LEU A 181 -17.85 -4.75 -4.53
N GLY A 182 -19.00 -4.52 -5.19
CA GLY A 182 -19.34 -3.21 -5.77
C GLY A 182 -18.52 -2.83 -7.02
N PHE A 183 -17.80 -3.78 -7.61
CA PHE A 183 -17.07 -3.56 -8.86
C PHE A 183 -17.94 -3.93 -10.06
N ASN A 184 -18.24 -2.95 -10.91
CA ASN A 184 -18.79 -3.21 -12.23
C ASN A 184 -17.67 -3.67 -13.16
N ILE A 185 -17.71 -4.93 -13.60
CA ILE A 185 -16.85 -5.40 -14.68
C ILE A 185 -17.43 -4.90 -16.00
N ILE A 186 -16.76 -3.98 -16.64
CA ILE A 186 -17.02 -3.65 -18.04
C ILE A 186 -16.39 -4.78 -18.87
N LYS A 187 -17.22 -5.57 -19.52
CA LYS A 187 -16.80 -6.59 -20.48
C LYS A 187 -16.45 -5.97 -21.81
#